data_b3aa73a890023b50729f2e11b3ef0fb6
#
_entry.id   b3aa73a890023b50729f2e11b3ef0fb6
#
_cell.length_a   1.000
_cell.length_b   1.000
_cell.length_c   1.000
_cell.angle_alpha   90.00
_cell.angle_beta   90.00
_cell.angle_gamma   90.00
#
_symmetry.space_group_name_H-M   'P 1'
#
loop_
_entity.id
_entity.type
_entity.pdbx_description
1 polymer ?
#
loop_
_entity_poly.entity_id
_entity_poly.type
_entity_poly.pdbx_seq_one_letter_code
_entity_poly.pdbx_strand_id
1 'polypeptide(L)'
;PLATERKNIINLAKMLGFKYSNCTPAYTELTFTQEFDAITTDIRNIRPDWSQATTIPKGTKVTQGSNIIFETLDVIDFSVSSSIDSGSVVQSQVDSNGIASKFSVTRKVKAVGAETKTSTKVFSTAQKFNTMTINDDKLIEILSCKDANGNDWYEVDYLVQDRVPIETHYTSDDDRLTAYTPLSGSGVFEVPVPYKLQYVKTTKRFTVHKDENYNTILTFGNGIIRNGQTLETTFLQTQQVGINIPGVTDDLTDAIDPTLGDAYDTLGEIPTNTTLTVTYRTAGNVLHNVNERSLTTHNYTGANAAAVSVS
;
A
#
# COMPACT_ATOMS: atom_id res chain seq x y z
N PRO A 1 25.15 4.24 30.53
CA PRO A 1 24.85 2.84 30.27
C PRO A 1 24.82 2.63 28.76
N LEU A 2 25.66 1.71 28.29
CA LEU A 2 25.71 1.34 26.87
C LEU A 2 24.59 0.31 26.65
N ALA A 3 23.63 0.62 25.76
CA ALA A 3 22.67 -0.35 25.31
C ALA A 3 23.39 -1.32 24.36
N THR A 4 23.67 -2.52 24.82
CA THR A 4 24.36 -3.55 24.06
C THR A 4 23.40 -4.56 23.47
N GLU A 5 22.22 -4.71 24.07
CA GLU A 5 21.18 -5.60 23.55
C GLU A 5 20.44 -4.95 22.37
N ARG A 6 20.33 -5.70 21.29
CA ARG A 6 19.70 -5.26 20.05
C ARG A 6 18.30 -4.71 20.23
N LYS A 7 17.46 -5.38 21.02
CA LYS A 7 16.10 -4.94 21.33
C LYS A 7 16.06 -3.51 21.93
N ASN A 8 16.99 -3.26 22.86
CA ASN A 8 17.09 -1.95 23.50
C ASN A 8 17.56 -0.87 22.52
N ILE A 9 18.50 -1.21 21.62
CA ILE A 9 18.96 -0.28 20.57
C ILE A 9 17.81 0.06 19.61
N ILE A 10 17.05 -0.95 19.15
CA ILE A 10 15.90 -0.74 18.26
C ILE A 10 14.84 0.11 18.96
N ASN A 11 14.53 -0.15 20.22
CA ASN A 11 13.56 0.64 20.98
C ASN A 11 14.01 2.10 21.15
N LEU A 12 15.28 2.34 21.46
CA LEU A 12 15.84 3.69 21.53
C LEU A 12 15.80 4.42 20.19
N ALA A 13 16.13 3.73 19.10
CA ALA A 13 16.02 4.27 17.75
C ALA A 13 14.57 4.64 17.40
N LYS A 14 13.61 3.77 17.75
CA LYS A 14 12.18 4.02 17.58
C LYS A 14 11.70 5.24 18.38
N MET A 15 12.17 5.42 19.61
CA MET A 15 11.88 6.62 20.43
C MET A 15 12.38 7.90 19.76
N LEU A 16 13.44 7.82 18.95
CA LEU A 16 13.97 8.94 18.15
C LEU A 16 13.28 9.08 16.79
N GLY A 17 12.22 8.32 16.51
CA GLY A 17 11.45 8.38 15.27
C GLY A 17 12.02 7.52 14.13
N PHE A 18 13.02 6.68 14.39
CA PHE A 18 13.59 5.79 13.36
C PHE A 18 12.75 4.53 13.19
N LYS A 19 12.26 4.29 11.97
CA LYS A 19 11.60 3.03 11.59
C LYS A 19 12.67 2.03 11.14
N TYR A 20 12.87 1.00 11.95
CA TYR A 20 13.82 -0.05 11.63
C TYR A 20 13.30 -0.94 10.50
N SER A 21 14.08 -1.07 9.42
CA SER A 21 13.87 -2.05 8.36
C SER A 21 15.06 -3.00 8.27
N ASN A 22 14.79 -4.29 8.13
CA ASN A 22 15.84 -5.32 8.05
C ASN A 22 16.46 -5.42 6.65
N CYS A 23 15.69 -5.04 5.62
CA CYS A 23 16.12 -5.11 4.24
C CYS A 23 15.54 -3.94 3.45
N THR A 24 16.25 -3.57 2.39
CA THR A 24 15.81 -2.56 1.44
C THR A 24 15.63 -3.25 0.09
N PRO A 25 14.45 -3.13 -0.55
CA PRO A 25 14.23 -3.72 -1.86
C PRO A 25 14.96 -2.94 -2.95
N ALA A 26 15.28 -3.60 -4.05
CA ALA A 26 15.74 -2.95 -5.25
C ALA A 26 14.54 -2.33 -6.00
N TYR A 27 14.74 -1.16 -6.59
CA TYR A 27 13.74 -0.51 -7.45
C TYR A 27 14.30 -0.36 -8.86
N THR A 28 13.43 -0.51 -9.85
CA THR A 28 13.77 -0.29 -11.25
C THR A 28 12.60 0.30 -12.00
N GLU A 29 12.87 0.88 -13.17
CA GLU A 29 11.86 1.28 -14.12
C GLU A 29 11.82 0.25 -15.24
N LEU A 30 10.65 -0.33 -15.49
CA LEU A 30 10.40 -1.29 -16.56
C LEU A 30 9.69 -0.61 -17.72
N THR A 31 10.08 -0.97 -18.93
CA THR A 31 9.42 -0.53 -20.15
C THR A 31 8.56 -1.66 -20.70
N PHE A 32 7.26 -1.50 -20.67
CA PHE A 32 6.31 -2.40 -21.31
C PHE A 32 5.98 -1.89 -22.71
N THR A 33 5.95 -2.78 -23.66
CA THR A 33 5.65 -2.47 -25.05
C THR A 33 4.55 -3.39 -25.55
N GLN A 34 3.48 -2.82 -26.08
CA GLN A 34 2.41 -3.57 -26.73
C GLN A 34 2.39 -3.28 -28.24
N GLU A 35 2.28 -4.31 -29.05
CA GLU A 35 2.07 -4.19 -30.50
C GLU A 35 0.57 -4.13 -30.80
N PHE A 36 0.20 -3.24 -31.73
CA PHE A 36 -1.15 -3.02 -32.23
C PHE A 36 -1.17 -3.20 -33.72
N ASP A 37 -2.22 -3.80 -34.25
CA ASP A 37 -2.48 -3.77 -35.66
C ASP A 37 -2.90 -2.37 -36.12
N ALA A 38 -2.62 -2.03 -37.36
CA ALA A 38 -3.02 -0.76 -37.91
C ALA A 38 -4.45 -0.82 -38.45
N ILE A 39 -5.29 0.13 -38.08
CA ILE A 39 -6.57 0.39 -38.74
C ILE A 39 -6.34 1.45 -39.83
N THR A 40 -6.69 1.06 -41.03
CA THR A 40 -6.66 1.92 -42.23
C THR A 40 -8.08 2.29 -42.61
N THR A 41 -8.57 3.46 -42.17
CA THR A 41 -9.88 3.98 -42.61
C THR A 41 -9.73 4.75 -43.92
N ASP A 42 -8.56 5.34 -44.16
CA ASP A 42 -8.12 6.05 -45.37
C ASP A 42 -6.60 6.06 -45.37
N ILE A 43 -5.97 6.12 -46.54
CA ILE A 43 -4.49 6.19 -46.70
C ILE A 43 -3.87 7.33 -45.88
N ARG A 44 -4.66 8.37 -45.58
CA ARG A 44 -4.22 9.53 -44.76
C ARG A 44 -4.50 9.41 -43.28
N ASN A 45 -5.23 8.38 -42.84
CA ASN A 45 -5.64 8.19 -41.44
C ASN A 45 -5.36 6.77 -40.96
N ILE A 46 -4.08 6.45 -40.86
CA ILE A 46 -3.60 5.18 -40.32
C ILE A 46 -3.30 5.37 -38.85
N ARG A 47 -3.92 4.56 -37.99
CA ARG A 47 -3.78 4.64 -36.55
C ARG A 47 -3.75 3.24 -35.90
N PRO A 48 -3.21 3.12 -34.68
CA PRO A 48 -3.29 1.86 -33.92
C PRO A 48 -4.75 1.47 -33.67
N ASP A 49 -5.00 0.17 -33.67
CA ASP A 49 -6.29 -0.38 -33.23
C ASP A 49 -6.38 -0.38 -31.71
N TRP A 50 -6.87 0.71 -31.15
CA TRP A 50 -7.02 0.89 -29.71
C TRP A 50 -8.01 -0.10 -29.06
N SER A 51 -8.81 -0.84 -29.84
CA SER A 51 -9.65 -1.92 -29.31
C SER A 51 -8.84 -3.09 -28.76
N GLN A 52 -7.57 -3.21 -29.19
CA GLN A 52 -6.63 -4.23 -28.71
C GLN A 52 -5.87 -3.80 -27.45
N ALA A 53 -6.05 -2.55 -27.01
CA ALA A 53 -5.34 -2.04 -25.84
C ALA A 53 -5.64 -2.86 -24.59
N THR A 54 -4.59 -3.19 -23.85
CA THR A 54 -4.70 -3.98 -22.62
C THR A 54 -4.38 -3.14 -21.39
N THR A 55 -4.94 -3.57 -20.27
CA THR A 55 -4.61 -3.03 -18.95
C THR A 55 -3.90 -4.14 -18.16
N ILE A 56 -2.67 -3.89 -17.77
CA ILE A 56 -1.86 -4.81 -16.96
C ILE A 56 -2.01 -4.39 -15.50
N PRO A 57 -2.45 -5.29 -14.61
CA PRO A 57 -2.72 -4.94 -13.22
C PRO A 57 -1.43 -4.65 -12.44
N LYS A 58 -1.55 -3.80 -11.43
CA LYS A 58 -0.54 -3.63 -10.39
C LYS A 58 -0.17 -4.99 -9.78
N GLY A 59 1.11 -5.19 -9.43
CA GLY A 59 1.62 -6.44 -8.88
C GLY A 59 1.91 -7.51 -9.92
N THR A 60 1.90 -7.16 -11.23
CA THR A 60 2.36 -8.07 -12.27
C THR A 60 3.83 -8.39 -12.07
N LYS A 61 4.15 -9.68 -12.04
CA LYS A 61 5.50 -10.18 -11.82
C LYS A 61 6.29 -10.18 -13.11
N VAL A 62 7.48 -9.61 -13.05
CA VAL A 62 8.48 -9.65 -14.12
C VAL A 62 9.70 -10.37 -13.58
N THR A 63 10.22 -11.32 -14.34
CA THR A 63 11.25 -12.24 -13.87
C THR A 63 12.47 -12.27 -14.78
N GLN A 64 13.62 -12.53 -14.15
CA GLN A 64 14.82 -13.01 -14.81
C GLN A 64 15.08 -14.43 -14.31
N GLY A 65 14.83 -15.42 -15.17
CA GLY A 65 14.92 -16.82 -14.76
C GLY A 65 13.89 -17.18 -13.67
N SER A 66 14.24 -18.13 -12.79
CA SER A 66 13.31 -18.67 -11.80
C SER A 66 13.33 -17.98 -10.44
N ASN A 67 14.34 -17.17 -10.13
CA ASN A 67 14.61 -16.74 -8.76
C ASN A 67 14.55 -15.23 -8.53
N ILE A 68 14.54 -14.43 -9.60
CA ILE A 68 14.54 -12.98 -9.50
C ILE A 68 13.19 -12.47 -9.94
N ILE A 69 12.43 -11.92 -9.01
CA ILE A 69 11.05 -11.46 -9.22
C ILE A 69 10.97 -9.98 -8.91
N PHE A 70 10.44 -9.22 -9.85
CA PHE A 70 10.05 -7.83 -9.66
C PHE A 70 8.54 -7.69 -9.83
N GLU A 71 7.89 -6.91 -9.00
CA GLU A 71 6.47 -6.61 -9.09
C GLU A 71 6.24 -5.16 -9.50
N THR A 72 5.33 -4.93 -10.45
CA THR A 72 4.93 -3.57 -10.85
C THR A 72 4.22 -2.85 -9.72
N LEU A 73 4.52 -1.58 -9.52
CA LEU A 73 3.93 -0.76 -8.45
C LEU A 73 2.62 -0.10 -8.85
N ASP A 74 2.40 0.08 -10.15
CA ASP A 74 1.21 0.73 -10.69
C ASP A 74 0.57 -0.10 -11.80
N VAL A 75 -0.66 0.26 -12.15
CA VAL A 75 -1.38 -0.29 -13.31
C VAL A 75 -0.78 0.28 -14.59
N ILE A 76 -0.66 -0.54 -15.63
CA ILE A 76 -0.19 -0.11 -16.95
C ILE A 76 -1.38 -0.19 -17.89
N ASP A 77 -1.86 0.95 -18.34
CA ASP A 77 -2.99 1.06 -19.25
C ASP A 77 -2.52 1.59 -20.61
N PHE A 78 -2.63 0.74 -21.64
CA PHE A 78 -2.27 1.11 -23.00
C PHE A 78 -3.38 1.86 -23.74
N SER A 79 -4.61 1.91 -23.19
CA SER A 79 -5.76 2.59 -23.80
C SER A 79 -5.73 4.10 -23.58
N VAL A 80 -5.07 4.55 -22.51
CA VAL A 80 -5.11 5.94 -22.06
C VAL A 80 -3.79 6.64 -22.35
N SER A 81 -3.85 7.84 -22.92
CA SER A 81 -2.74 8.78 -22.98
C SER A 81 -2.84 9.74 -21.80
N SER A 82 -1.90 9.69 -20.89
CA SER A 82 -1.88 10.51 -19.68
C SER A 82 -0.61 11.36 -19.65
N SER A 83 -0.70 12.57 -19.10
CA SER A 83 0.47 13.41 -18.86
C SER A 83 1.40 12.84 -17.77
N ILE A 84 0.90 11.90 -16.95
CA ILE A 84 1.71 11.17 -15.95
C ILE A 84 2.39 9.98 -16.60
N ASP A 85 1.69 9.26 -17.47
CA ASP A 85 2.16 8.08 -18.17
C ASP A 85 2.20 8.34 -19.67
N SER A 86 3.23 9.06 -20.10
CA SER A 86 3.44 9.38 -21.50
C SER A 86 3.89 8.14 -22.25
N GLY A 87 2.97 7.55 -23.02
CA GLY A 87 3.32 6.49 -23.97
C GLY A 87 3.89 7.06 -25.27
N SER A 88 4.88 6.37 -25.81
CA SER A 88 5.34 6.67 -27.17
C SER A 88 4.67 5.71 -28.16
N VAL A 89 4.07 6.24 -29.21
CA VAL A 89 3.51 5.48 -30.33
C VAL A 89 4.48 5.53 -31.49
N VAL A 90 5.00 4.39 -31.87
CA VAL A 90 5.98 4.27 -32.98
C VAL A 90 5.46 3.25 -33.98
N GLN A 91 5.62 3.55 -35.25
CA GLN A 91 5.36 2.62 -36.32
C GLN A 91 6.40 1.49 -36.28
N SER A 92 5.95 0.23 -36.05
CA SER A 92 6.85 -0.92 -35.91
C SER A 92 7.02 -1.72 -37.18
N GLN A 93 5.98 -1.79 -38.02
CA GLN A 93 6.03 -2.52 -39.31
C GLN A 93 5.30 -1.76 -40.42
N VAL A 94 5.78 -1.94 -41.64
CA VAL A 94 5.14 -1.44 -42.86
C VAL A 94 4.84 -2.60 -43.81
N ASP A 95 3.80 -2.43 -44.62
CA ASP A 95 3.47 -3.36 -45.70
C ASP A 95 4.38 -3.17 -46.92
N SER A 96 4.14 -3.96 -47.99
CA SER A 96 4.89 -3.86 -49.24
C SER A 96 4.74 -2.52 -49.99
N ASN A 97 3.76 -1.71 -49.60
CA ASN A 97 3.47 -0.39 -50.17
C ASN A 97 4.03 0.74 -49.33
N GLY A 98 4.76 0.44 -48.21
CA GLY A 98 5.27 1.40 -47.29
C GLY A 98 4.22 1.98 -46.32
N ILE A 99 3.05 1.35 -46.21
CA ILE A 99 1.96 1.75 -45.33
C ILE A 99 2.15 1.05 -43.98
N ALA A 100 1.93 1.75 -42.88
CA ALA A 100 2.03 1.18 -41.53
C ALA A 100 1.06 0.00 -41.39
N SER A 101 1.58 -1.18 -41.06
CA SER A 101 0.80 -2.39 -40.76
C SER A 101 0.70 -2.66 -39.26
N LYS A 102 1.71 -2.23 -38.49
CA LYS A 102 1.70 -2.34 -37.01
C LYS A 102 2.30 -1.12 -36.35
N PHE A 103 1.80 -0.86 -35.13
CA PHE A 103 2.31 0.15 -34.22
C PHE A 103 2.80 -0.50 -32.94
N SER A 104 3.79 0.10 -32.32
CA SER A 104 4.32 -0.25 -31.01
C SER A 104 4.07 0.91 -30.06
N VAL A 105 3.44 0.63 -28.93
CA VAL A 105 3.19 1.60 -27.86
C VAL A 105 3.97 1.20 -26.63
N THR A 106 4.74 2.11 -26.08
CA THR A 106 5.56 1.87 -24.88
C THR A 106 5.01 2.61 -23.67
N ARG A 107 5.05 1.95 -22.51
CA ARG A 107 4.71 2.49 -21.20
C ARG A 107 5.81 2.17 -20.20
N LYS A 108 6.11 3.12 -19.34
CA LYS A 108 7.08 2.94 -18.27
C LYS A 108 6.39 2.82 -16.94
N VAL A 109 6.82 1.88 -16.12
CA VAL A 109 6.29 1.64 -14.79
C VAL A 109 7.42 1.36 -13.80
N LYS A 110 7.26 1.85 -12.57
CA LYS A 110 8.17 1.51 -11.49
C LYS A 110 7.87 0.09 -11.00
N ALA A 111 8.92 -0.66 -10.73
CA ALA A 111 8.85 -2.01 -10.18
C ALA A 111 9.79 -2.15 -8.98
N VAL A 112 9.42 -3.05 -8.09
CA VAL A 112 10.16 -3.35 -6.86
C VAL A 112 10.61 -4.81 -6.88
N GLY A 113 11.87 -5.05 -6.53
CA GLY A 113 12.45 -6.40 -6.36
C GLY A 113 11.94 -7.06 -5.10
N ALA A 114 10.70 -7.51 -5.13
CA ALA A 114 10.00 -8.10 -4.00
C ALA A 114 8.87 -9.02 -4.49
N GLU A 115 8.36 -9.83 -3.57
CA GLU A 115 7.23 -10.72 -3.81
C GLU A 115 6.13 -10.47 -2.78
N THR A 116 4.89 -10.38 -3.26
CA THR A 116 3.70 -10.26 -2.42
C THR A 116 3.28 -11.62 -1.89
N LYS A 117 3.14 -11.72 -0.56
CA LYS A 117 2.69 -12.91 0.17
C LYS A 117 1.51 -12.59 1.08
N THR A 118 0.82 -13.63 1.52
CA THR A 118 -0.28 -13.53 2.48
C THR A 118 -0.02 -14.40 3.70
N SER A 119 -0.45 -13.89 4.86
CA SER A 119 -0.47 -14.65 6.12
C SER A 119 -1.82 -14.48 6.79
N THR A 120 -2.35 -15.54 7.36
CA THR A 120 -3.66 -15.54 8.02
C THR A 120 -3.56 -15.96 9.48
N LYS A 121 -4.37 -15.34 10.34
CA LYS A 121 -4.55 -15.75 11.73
C LYS A 121 -6.01 -15.69 12.15
N VAL A 122 -6.47 -16.75 12.79
CA VAL A 122 -7.80 -16.83 13.40
C VAL A 122 -7.74 -16.27 14.83
N PHE A 123 -8.66 -15.36 15.13
CA PHE A 123 -8.87 -14.80 16.46
C PHE A 123 -10.23 -15.26 16.96
N SER A 124 -10.26 -16.20 17.90
CA SER A 124 -11.50 -16.78 18.43
C SER A 124 -12.06 -15.98 19.60
N THR A 125 -11.18 -15.50 20.48
CA THR A 125 -11.57 -14.79 21.71
C THR A 125 -10.96 -13.40 21.76
N ALA A 126 -11.69 -12.46 22.35
CA ALA A 126 -11.18 -11.12 22.61
C ALA A 126 -10.06 -11.19 23.66
N GLN A 127 -8.89 -10.66 23.29
CA GLN A 127 -7.76 -10.51 24.20
C GLN A 127 -7.11 -9.17 23.97
N LYS A 128 -6.96 -8.39 25.04
CA LYS A 128 -6.30 -7.07 24.97
C LYS A 128 -4.88 -7.22 24.47
N PHE A 129 -4.48 -6.32 23.57
CA PHE A 129 -3.15 -6.32 22.94
C PHE A 129 -2.78 -7.67 22.31
N ASN A 130 -3.78 -8.33 21.71
CA ASN A 130 -3.53 -9.56 20.98
C ASN A 130 -2.54 -9.32 19.84
N THR A 131 -1.75 -10.34 19.52
CA THR A 131 -0.68 -10.21 18.53
C THR A 131 -0.82 -11.21 17.41
N MET A 132 -0.32 -10.84 16.22
CA MET A 132 -0.11 -11.74 15.10
C MET A 132 1.35 -11.71 14.70
N THR A 133 2.02 -12.85 14.66
CA THR A 133 3.41 -12.95 14.22
C THR A 133 3.49 -13.47 12.80
N ILE A 134 4.23 -12.77 11.96
CA ILE A 134 4.57 -13.19 10.60
C ILE A 134 6.06 -13.59 10.62
N ASN A 135 6.30 -14.88 10.41
CA ASN A 135 7.64 -15.48 10.42
C ASN A 135 8.31 -15.28 9.05
N ASP A 136 8.63 -14.01 8.74
CA ASP A 136 9.36 -13.63 7.54
C ASP A 136 10.34 -12.51 7.92
N ASP A 137 11.62 -12.84 7.93
CA ASP A 137 12.71 -11.93 8.30
C ASP A 137 12.95 -10.83 7.24
N LYS A 138 12.48 -11.05 6.03
CA LYS A 138 12.64 -10.15 4.87
C LYS A 138 11.41 -9.30 4.57
N LEU A 139 10.41 -9.30 5.45
CA LEU A 139 9.24 -8.47 5.28
C LEU A 139 9.62 -6.98 5.24
N ILE A 140 9.24 -6.31 4.17
CA ILE A 140 9.51 -4.88 3.91
C ILE A 140 8.36 -4.04 4.42
N GLU A 141 7.15 -4.33 3.96
CA GLU A 141 5.95 -3.53 4.22
C GLU A 141 4.70 -4.39 4.25
N ILE A 142 3.68 -3.92 4.96
CA ILE A 142 2.34 -4.50 4.96
C ILE A 142 1.50 -3.71 3.95
N LEU A 143 0.96 -4.41 2.95
CA LEU A 143 0.13 -3.80 1.90
C LEU A 143 -1.32 -3.65 2.34
N SER A 144 -1.85 -4.64 3.04
CA SER A 144 -3.22 -4.63 3.57
C SER A 144 -3.38 -5.63 4.71
N CYS A 145 -4.32 -5.34 5.59
CA CYS A 145 -4.79 -6.26 6.61
C CYS A 145 -6.32 -6.21 6.60
N LYS A 146 -6.97 -7.34 6.30
CA LYS A 146 -8.44 -7.42 6.18
C LYS A 146 -8.99 -8.48 7.11
N ASP A 147 -10.18 -8.20 7.67
CA ASP A 147 -10.92 -9.19 8.44
C ASP A 147 -11.81 -10.07 7.53
N ALA A 148 -12.45 -11.08 8.11
CA ALA A 148 -13.33 -12.00 7.39
C ALA A 148 -14.54 -11.32 6.74
N ASN A 149 -14.92 -10.12 7.19
CA ASN A 149 -16.01 -9.31 6.65
C ASN A 149 -15.54 -8.34 5.56
N GLY A 150 -14.24 -8.33 5.24
CA GLY A 150 -13.64 -7.43 4.26
C GLY A 150 -13.28 -6.04 4.78
N ASN A 151 -13.43 -5.77 6.09
CA ASN A 151 -13.02 -4.48 6.65
C ASN A 151 -11.50 -4.38 6.71
N ASP A 152 -11.01 -3.17 6.43
CA ASP A 152 -9.58 -2.86 6.50
C ASP A 152 -9.15 -2.55 7.93
N TRP A 153 -8.01 -3.10 8.30
CA TRP A 153 -7.26 -2.78 9.51
C TRP A 153 -6.00 -2.02 9.10
N TYR A 154 -5.75 -0.90 9.74
CA TYR A 154 -4.70 0.04 9.32
C TYR A 154 -3.48 -0.01 10.22
N GLU A 155 -2.31 0.03 9.60
CA GLU A 155 -1.05 0.21 10.31
C GLU A 155 -0.94 1.66 10.80
N VAL A 156 -0.56 1.81 12.06
CA VAL A 156 -0.31 3.10 12.71
C VAL A 156 1.01 3.05 13.47
N ASP A 157 1.64 4.21 13.66
CA ASP A 157 2.89 4.27 14.44
C ASP A 157 2.63 4.01 15.93
N TYR A 158 1.50 4.47 16.44
CA TYR A 158 1.06 4.29 17.82
C TYR A 158 -0.44 3.97 17.86
N LEU A 159 -0.85 3.05 18.74
CA LEU A 159 -2.27 2.66 18.87
C LEU A 159 -3.20 3.81 19.27
N VAL A 160 -2.68 4.90 19.83
CA VAL A 160 -3.45 6.13 20.11
C VAL A 160 -3.84 6.89 18.84
N GLN A 161 -3.09 6.72 17.74
CA GLN A 161 -3.36 7.40 16.48
C GLN A 161 -4.66 6.86 15.86
N ASP A 162 -5.70 7.69 15.79
CA ASP A 162 -7.02 7.32 15.25
C ASP A 162 -7.23 7.72 13.80
N ARG A 163 -6.30 8.48 13.20
CA ARG A 163 -6.37 8.96 11.82
C ARG A 163 -5.22 8.42 11.00
N VAL A 164 -5.54 7.82 9.87
CA VAL A 164 -4.58 7.24 8.94
C VAL A 164 -4.61 8.02 7.64
N PRO A 165 -3.46 8.51 7.15
CA PRO A 165 -3.37 9.11 5.83
C PRO A 165 -3.44 8.01 4.77
N ILE A 166 -4.34 8.18 3.79
CA ILE A 166 -4.45 7.31 2.62
C ILE A 166 -4.17 8.14 1.39
N GLU A 167 -3.22 7.68 0.59
CA GLU A 167 -2.88 8.27 -0.69
C GLU A 167 -3.60 7.52 -1.81
N THR A 168 -4.26 8.28 -2.69
CA THR A 168 -4.82 7.77 -3.93
C THR A 168 -4.09 8.42 -5.09
N HIS A 169 -3.36 7.62 -5.85
CA HIS A 169 -2.66 8.09 -7.05
C HIS A 169 -3.62 8.12 -8.24
N TYR A 170 -3.59 9.21 -8.98
CA TYR A 170 -4.33 9.34 -10.23
C TYR A 170 -3.45 8.90 -11.39
N THR A 171 -3.96 7.96 -12.18
CA THR A 171 -3.28 7.40 -13.35
C THR A 171 -3.84 7.93 -14.67
N SER A 172 -5.02 8.56 -14.64
CA SER A 172 -5.66 9.16 -15.81
C SER A 172 -5.83 10.66 -15.67
N ASP A 173 -5.83 11.37 -16.81
CA ASP A 173 -6.08 12.82 -16.82
C ASP A 173 -7.52 13.15 -16.43
N ASP A 174 -8.48 12.27 -16.74
CA ASP A 174 -9.89 12.44 -16.38
C ASP A 174 -10.09 12.44 -14.86
N ASP A 175 -9.46 11.51 -14.13
CA ASP A 175 -9.52 11.47 -12.67
C ASP A 175 -8.87 12.71 -12.04
N ARG A 176 -7.84 13.25 -12.66
CA ARG A 176 -7.16 14.47 -12.20
C ARG A 176 -8.01 15.71 -12.39
N LEU A 177 -8.75 15.80 -13.48
CA LEU A 177 -9.65 16.92 -13.77
C LEU A 177 -10.84 16.94 -12.81
N THR A 178 -11.36 15.76 -12.43
CA THR A 178 -12.47 15.65 -11.46
C THR A 178 -12.04 15.94 -10.02
N ALA A 179 -10.76 15.82 -9.70
CA ALA A 179 -10.23 16.06 -8.35
C ALA A 179 -10.17 17.53 -7.97
N TYR A 180 -10.23 18.45 -8.94
CA TYR A 180 -10.14 19.89 -8.72
C TYR A 180 -11.37 20.61 -9.26
N THR A 181 -12.23 21.11 -8.35
CA THR A 181 -13.30 22.04 -8.68
C THR A 181 -12.92 23.40 -8.13
N PRO A 182 -12.69 24.42 -8.99
CA PRO A 182 -12.36 25.77 -8.51
C PRO A 182 -13.54 26.36 -7.74
N LEU A 183 -13.26 26.99 -6.60
CA LEU A 183 -14.23 27.62 -5.71
C LEU A 183 -14.88 28.90 -6.29
N SER A 184 -14.44 29.38 -7.43
CA SER A 184 -14.97 30.60 -8.06
C SER A 184 -15.02 30.45 -9.57
N GLY A 185 -16.21 30.55 -10.12
CA GLY A 185 -16.55 30.31 -11.50
C GLY A 185 -15.73 31.06 -12.53
N SER A 186 -15.69 30.49 -13.71
CA SER A 186 -15.06 30.91 -14.95
C SER A 186 -13.61 30.49 -15.15
N GLY A 187 -13.40 29.21 -15.36
CA GLY A 187 -12.19 28.65 -15.89
C GLY A 187 -11.84 27.34 -15.20
N VAL A 188 -11.86 26.29 -15.97
CA VAL A 188 -11.28 25.02 -15.53
C VAL A 188 -9.76 25.20 -15.60
N PHE A 189 -9.14 25.40 -14.46
CA PHE A 189 -7.68 25.34 -14.38
C PHE A 189 -7.28 23.87 -14.27
N GLU A 190 -6.70 23.32 -15.30
CA GLU A 190 -6.07 22.01 -15.30
C GLU A 190 -4.80 22.06 -14.45
N VAL A 191 -4.94 21.85 -13.15
CA VAL A 191 -3.77 21.65 -12.27
C VAL A 191 -3.50 20.18 -12.21
N PRO A 192 -2.33 19.70 -12.67
CA PRO A 192 -1.97 18.30 -12.57
C PRO A 192 -1.75 17.90 -11.10
N VAL A 193 -2.74 17.24 -10.52
CA VAL A 193 -2.67 16.72 -9.16
C VAL A 193 -2.27 15.24 -9.25
N PRO A 194 -1.03 14.85 -8.88
CA PRO A 194 -0.57 13.47 -9.03
C PRO A 194 -1.21 12.50 -8.05
N TYR A 195 -1.65 12.99 -6.90
CA TYR A 195 -2.30 12.18 -5.87
C TYR A 195 -3.23 13.02 -4.99
N LYS A 196 -4.16 12.33 -4.34
CA LYS A 196 -5.04 12.88 -3.30
C LYS A 196 -4.68 12.25 -1.96
N LEU A 197 -4.46 13.09 -0.94
CA LEU A 197 -4.30 12.64 0.43
C LEU A 197 -5.61 12.80 1.19
N GLN A 198 -6.07 11.73 1.81
CA GLN A 198 -7.27 11.72 2.64
C GLN A 198 -6.96 11.11 4.00
N TYR A 199 -7.44 11.72 5.09
CA TYR A 199 -7.36 11.15 6.42
C TYR A 199 -8.62 10.37 6.75
N VAL A 200 -8.45 9.08 7.04
CA VAL A 200 -9.54 8.20 7.47
C VAL A 200 -9.44 7.99 8.98
N LYS A 201 -10.53 8.25 9.69
CA LYS A 201 -10.63 7.94 11.11
C LYS A 201 -11.06 6.48 11.25
N THR A 202 -10.32 5.68 12.01
CA THR A 202 -10.59 4.25 12.17
C THR A 202 -10.31 3.77 13.59
N THR A 203 -11.16 2.84 14.05
CA THR A 203 -10.97 2.08 15.28
C THR A 203 -10.16 0.80 15.03
N LYS A 204 -10.17 0.29 13.79
CA LYS A 204 -9.46 -0.94 13.37
C LYS A 204 -8.03 -0.61 12.99
N ARG A 205 -7.12 -0.76 13.94
CA ARG A 205 -5.72 -0.39 13.77
C ARG A 205 -4.78 -1.32 14.51
N PHE A 206 -3.55 -1.37 14.06
CA PHE A 206 -2.48 -2.16 14.67
C PHE A 206 -1.14 -1.44 14.53
N THR A 207 -0.20 -1.77 15.41
CA THR A 207 1.20 -1.35 15.31
C THR A 207 2.07 -2.51 14.90
N VAL A 208 3.18 -2.20 14.23
CA VAL A 208 4.15 -3.18 13.76
C VAL A 208 5.46 -3.01 14.50
N HIS A 209 6.03 -4.13 14.96
CA HIS A 209 7.39 -4.16 15.49
C HIS A 209 8.08 -5.47 15.09
N LYS A 210 9.40 -5.48 15.16
CA LYS A 210 10.22 -6.65 14.89
C LYS A 210 10.69 -7.28 16.19
N ASP A 211 10.68 -8.61 16.26
CA ASP A 211 11.28 -9.35 17.36
C ASP A 211 12.81 -9.53 17.19
N GLU A 212 13.43 -10.27 18.08
CA GLU A 212 14.88 -10.54 18.06
C GLU A 212 15.29 -11.42 16.87
N ASN A 213 14.37 -12.21 16.35
CA ASN A 213 14.54 -13.10 15.19
C ASN A 213 14.13 -12.45 13.88
N TYR A 214 13.87 -11.13 13.88
CA TYR A 214 13.38 -10.35 12.73
C TYR A 214 11.96 -10.68 12.27
N ASN A 215 11.22 -11.54 12.99
CA ASN A 215 9.81 -11.75 12.69
C ASN A 215 9.02 -10.45 12.92
N THR A 216 8.01 -10.27 12.12
CA THR A 216 7.14 -9.10 12.23
C THR A 216 5.96 -9.42 13.15
N ILE A 217 5.79 -8.62 14.20
CA ILE A 217 4.69 -8.76 15.15
C ILE A 217 3.74 -7.59 14.97
N LEU A 218 2.48 -7.90 14.66
CA LEU A 218 1.37 -6.96 14.65
C LEU A 218 0.73 -6.98 16.04
N THR A 219 0.56 -5.83 16.66
CA THR A 219 -0.10 -5.68 17.96
C THR A 219 -1.37 -4.86 17.79
N PHE A 220 -2.51 -5.42 18.20
CA PHE A 220 -3.83 -4.83 18.11
C PHE A 220 -4.19 -4.06 19.38
N GLY A 221 -5.34 -3.39 19.38
CA GLY A 221 -5.79 -2.55 20.49
C GLY A 221 -6.26 -3.29 21.73
N ASN A 222 -6.80 -2.52 22.67
CA ASN A 222 -7.29 -3.02 23.96
C ASN A 222 -8.82 -3.17 24.03
N GLY A 223 -9.54 -2.83 22.95
CA GLY A 223 -10.99 -2.92 22.85
C GLY A 223 -11.70 -1.56 22.84
N ILE A 224 -13.00 -1.58 22.60
CA ILE A 224 -13.85 -0.40 22.51
C ILE A 224 -14.11 0.15 23.91
N ILE A 225 -13.82 1.42 24.13
CA ILE A 225 -14.09 2.12 25.38
C ILE A 225 -15.52 2.69 25.40
N ARG A 226 -16.15 2.85 24.22
CA ARG A 226 -17.47 3.44 24.10
C ARG A 226 -18.36 2.82 23.03
N ASN A 227 -19.58 2.74 23.33
CA ASN A 227 -20.78 2.67 22.51
C ASN A 227 -21.97 2.32 23.41
N GLY A 228 -22.29 3.17 24.40
CA GLY A 228 -23.39 2.89 25.34
C GLY A 228 -23.13 1.68 26.25
N GLN A 229 -21.92 1.15 26.24
CA GLN A 229 -21.47 0.10 27.14
C GLN A 229 -20.59 0.71 28.24
N THR A 230 -20.65 0.11 29.41
CA THR A 230 -19.85 0.48 30.57
C THR A 230 -18.39 0.68 30.17
N LEU A 231 -17.89 1.90 30.35
CA LEU A 231 -16.46 2.19 30.31
C LEU A 231 -15.71 1.13 31.10
N GLU A 232 -14.70 0.51 30.49
CA GLU A 232 -13.77 -0.26 31.29
C GLU A 232 -13.01 0.70 32.19
N THR A 233 -13.35 0.70 33.47
CA THR A 233 -12.85 1.58 34.52
C THR A 233 -11.34 1.44 34.80
N THR A 234 -10.64 0.57 34.07
CA THR A 234 -9.23 0.25 34.29
C THR A 234 -8.27 0.89 33.31
N PHE A 235 -8.73 1.85 32.48
CA PHE A 235 -7.88 2.45 31.46
C PHE A 235 -6.74 3.32 32.06
N LEU A 236 -7.06 4.12 33.06
CA LEU A 236 -6.09 4.83 33.85
C LEU A 236 -6.57 4.75 35.31
N GLN A 237 -5.86 4.03 36.12
CA GLN A 237 -6.09 4.08 37.56
C GLN A 237 -5.46 5.38 38.09
N THR A 238 -6.27 6.37 38.35
CA THR A 238 -5.84 7.68 38.86
C THR A 238 -5.07 7.59 40.20
N GLN A 239 -5.34 6.56 40.99
CA GLN A 239 -4.58 6.24 42.18
C GLN A 239 -3.12 5.85 41.89
N GLN A 240 -2.86 5.22 40.76
CA GLN A 240 -1.48 4.85 40.34
C GLN A 240 -0.73 6.00 39.66
N VAL A 241 -1.43 6.99 39.13
CA VAL A 241 -0.84 8.17 38.48
C VAL A 241 -0.56 9.31 39.46
N GLY A 242 -1.03 9.20 40.72
CA GLY A 242 -0.76 10.19 41.77
C GLY A 242 -1.41 11.56 41.52
N ILE A 243 -2.47 11.61 40.72
CA ILE A 243 -3.21 12.87 40.49
C ILE A 243 -4.17 13.09 41.67
N ASN A 244 -3.78 13.95 42.58
CA ASN A 244 -4.67 14.46 43.64
C ASN A 244 -5.30 15.76 43.15
N ILE A 245 -6.62 15.78 43.01
CA ILE A 245 -7.37 17.00 42.71
C ILE A 245 -7.75 17.64 44.06
N PRO A 246 -7.23 18.83 44.40
CA PRO A 246 -7.55 19.51 45.67
C PRO A 246 -9.06 19.78 45.78
N GLY A 247 -9.69 19.29 46.85
CA GLY A 247 -11.10 19.54 47.18
C GLY A 247 -12.07 18.44 46.72
N VAL A 248 -11.59 17.37 46.13
CA VAL A 248 -12.37 16.16 45.82
C VAL A 248 -11.93 15.08 46.80
N THR A 249 -12.83 14.66 47.67
CA THR A 249 -12.59 13.56 48.60
C THR A 249 -12.66 12.24 47.85
N ASP A 250 -11.55 11.64 47.72
CA ASP A 250 -11.15 10.26 47.82
C ASP A 250 -11.49 9.22 46.74
N ASP A 251 -12.44 9.36 45.89
CA ASP A 251 -12.65 8.31 44.90
C ASP A 251 -12.91 8.88 43.54
N LEU A 252 -11.84 9.15 42.80
CA LEU A 252 -11.92 9.10 41.32
C LEU A 252 -12.08 7.62 40.92
N THR A 253 -13.28 7.09 41.12
CA THR A 253 -13.65 5.74 40.70
C THR A 253 -13.79 5.63 39.19
N ASP A 254 -13.87 6.77 38.50
CA ASP A 254 -14.03 6.83 37.08
C ASP A 254 -12.69 7.07 36.38
N ALA A 255 -12.42 6.25 35.36
CA ALA A 255 -11.26 6.42 34.50
C ALA A 255 -11.32 7.77 33.77
N ILE A 256 -10.20 8.47 33.69
CA ILE A 256 -10.09 9.65 32.84
C ILE A 256 -10.19 9.19 31.38
N ASP A 257 -11.23 9.64 30.69
CA ASP A 257 -11.37 9.43 29.25
C ASP A 257 -10.56 10.48 28.49
N PRO A 258 -9.41 10.12 27.88
CA PRO A 258 -8.58 11.07 27.16
C PRO A 258 -9.22 11.55 25.85
N THR A 259 -10.33 10.93 25.41
CA THR A 259 -11.05 11.32 24.20
C THR A 259 -12.14 12.37 24.47
N LEU A 260 -12.40 12.70 25.74
CA LEU A 260 -13.30 13.79 26.18
C LEU A 260 -14.67 13.81 25.48
N GLY A 261 -15.25 12.66 25.28
CA GLY A 261 -16.58 12.62 24.71
C GLY A 261 -16.68 12.07 23.29
N ASP A 262 -15.59 11.82 22.63
CA ASP A 262 -15.62 11.14 21.33
C ASP A 262 -16.04 9.67 21.48
N ALA A 263 -16.86 9.19 20.55
CA ALA A 263 -17.38 7.82 20.53
C ALA A 263 -16.32 6.78 20.10
N TYR A 264 -15.04 7.07 20.31
CA TYR A 264 -13.95 6.22 19.88
C TYR A 264 -13.21 5.58 21.03
N ASP A 265 -12.73 4.40 20.73
CA ASP A 265 -11.75 3.71 21.50
C ASP A 265 -10.40 4.44 21.48
N THR A 266 -9.69 4.47 22.57
CA THR A 266 -8.38 5.15 22.67
C THR A 266 -7.27 4.37 22.00
N LEU A 267 -7.29 3.04 22.06
CA LEU A 267 -6.20 2.19 21.59
C LEU A 267 -6.59 1.23 20.46
N GLY A 268 -7.81 1.33 19.95
CA GLY A 268 -8.30 0.54 18.85
C GLY A 268 -9.02 -0.75 19.25
N GLU A 269 -9.72 -1.33 18.29
CA GLU A 269 -10.51 -2.54 18.44
C GLU A 269 -9.63 -3.78 18.67
N ILE A 270 -10.25 -4.81 19.27
CA ILE A 270 -9.67 -6.14 19.40
C ILE A 270 -10.22 -7.02 18.28
N PRO A 271 -9.39 -7.70 17.48
CA PRO A 271 -9.89 -8.72 16.56
C PRO A 271 -10.50 -9.87 17.36
N THR A 272 -11.78 -10.15 17.11
CA THR A 272 -12.57 -11.14 17.84
C THR A 272 -13.46 -11.91 16.87
N ASN A 273 -13.53 -13.23 17.02
CA ASN A 273 -14.33 -14.12 16.18
C ASN A 273 -14.16 -13.84 14.68
N THR A 274 -12.92 -13.61 14.25
CA THR A 274 -12.60 -13.25 12.88
C THR A 274 -11.27 -13.86 12.46
N THR A 275 -11.07 -13.96 11.15
CA THR A 275 -9.79 -14.30 10.55
C THR A 275 -9.19 -13.05 9.93
N LEU A 276 -8.03 -12.66 10.36
CA LEU A 276 -7.28 -11.59 9.71
C LEU A 276 -6.39 -12.17 8.62
N THR A 277 -6.46 -11.58 7.45
CA THR A 277 -5.60 -11.85 6.30
C THR A 277 -4.69 -10.65 6.08
N VAL A 278 -3.40 -10.84 6.28
CA VAL A 278 -2.38 -9.82 6.06
C VAL A 278 -1.68 -10.10 4.74
N THR A 279 -1.74 -9.13 3.84
CA THR A 279 -0.97 -9.13 2.59
C THR A 279 0.24 -8.25 2.79
N TYR A 280 1.42 -8.79 2.55
CA TYR A 280 2.69 -8.10 2.79
C TYR A 280 3.67 -8.37 1.66
N ARG A 281 4.68 -7.54 1.57
CA ARG A 281 5.74 -7.64 0.57
C ARG A 281 7.03 -8.08 1.25
N THR A 282 7.66 -9.11 0.67
CA THR A 282 8.96 -9.62 1.14
C THR A 282 10.04 -9.30 0.13
N ALA A 283 11.20 -8.82 0.60
CA ALA A 283 12.31 -8.48 -0.28
C ALA A 283 13.01 -9.72 -0.81
N GLY A 284 13.52 -9.58 -2.02
CA GLY A 284 14.63 -10.43 -2.44
C GLY A 284 15.93 -10.08 -1.70
N ASN A 285 16.97 -10.81 -2.01
CA ASN A 285 18.32 -10.56 -1.50
C ASN A 285 19.10 -9.63 -2.44
N VAL A 286 20.41 -9.50 -2.18
CA VAL A 286 21.39 -8.88 -3.07
C VAL A 286 21.29 -9.36 -4.53
N LEU A 287 20.70 -10.55 -4.74
CA LEU A 287 20.41 -11.12 -6.04
C LEU A 287 19.45 -10.27 -6.91
N HIS A 288 18.67 -9.35 -6.30
CA HIS A 288 17.81 -8.43 -7.05
C HIS A 288 18.56 -7.23 -7.67
N ASN A 289 19.89 -7.15 -7.51
CA ASN A 289 20.71 -6.26 -8.32
C ASN A 289 20.95 -6.91 -9.69
N VAL A 290 20.03 -6.69 -10.60
CA VAL A 290 20.08 -7.25 -11.95
C VAL A 290 20.75 -6.29 -12.94
N ASN A 291 21.27 -6.85 -14.04
CA ASN A 291 21.81 -6.05 -15.13
C ASN A 291 20.67 -5.35 -15.90
N GLU A 292 21.01 -4.26 -16.56
CA GLU A 292 20.11 -3.57 -17.46
C GLU A 292 19.53 -4.55 -18.52
N ARG A 293 18.22 -4.42 -18.78
CA ARG A 293 17.47 -5.23 -19.77
C ARG A 293 17.48 -6.74 -19.53
N SER A 294 17.69 -7.17 -18.31
CA SER A 294 17.70 -8.61 -17.98
C SER A 294 16.31 -9.14 -17.55
N LEU A 295 15.37 -8.26 -17.22
CA LEU A 295 14.00 -8.59 -16.85
C LEU A 295 13.11 -8.64 -18.09
N THR A 296 12.93 -9.84 -18.66
CA THR A 296 12.29 -10.00 -19.98
C THR A 296 11.04 -10.86 -20.00
N THR A 297 10.69 -11.50 -18.88
CA THR A 297 9.54 -12.40 -18.80
C THR A 297 8.51 -11.86 -17.82
N HIS A 298 7.26 -11.71 -18.25
CA HIS A 298 6.14 -11.31 -17.39
C HIS A 298 5.12 -12.44 -17.23
N ASN A 299 4.36 -12.41 -16.12
CA ASN A 299 3.31 -13.39 -15.83
C ASN A 299 1.90 -12.91 -16.22
N TYR A 300 1.77 -11.82 -16.94
CA TYR A 300 0.47 -11.34 -17.40
C TYR A 300 -0.13 -12.33 -18.40
N THR A 301 -1.38 -12.77 -18.16
CA THR A 301 -2.09 -13.77 -18.99
C THR A 301 -3.44 -13.25 -19.52
N GLY A 302 -3.70 -11.95 -19.42
CA GLY A 302 -4.92 -11.33 -19.90
C GLY A 302 -5.02 -11.27 -21.43
N ALA A 303 -6.02 -10.53 -21.92
CA ALA A 303 -6.21 -10.31 -23.35
C ALA A 303 -4.94 -9.75 -24.00
N ASN A 304 -4.61 -10.22 -25.20
CA ASN A 304 -3.44 -9.80 -25.99
C ASN A 304 -2.09 -9.90 -25.25
N ALA A 305 -1.97 -10.78 -24.24
CA ALA A 305 -0.72 -10.96 -23.49
C ALA A 305 0.49 -11.31 -24.39
N ALA A 306 0.27 -12.04 -25.49
CA ALA A 306 1.31 -12.38 -26.45
C ALA A 306 1.87 -11.17 -27.22
N ALA A 307 1.11 -10.08 -27.30
CA ALA A 307 1.52 -8.85 -27.97
C ALA A 307 2.27 -7.88 -27.01
N VAL A 308 2.41 -8.24 -25.72
CA VAL A 308 3.10 -7.45 -24.70
C VAL A 308 4.50 -7.99 -24.49
N SER A 309 5.48 -7.11 -24.44
CA SER A 309 6.86 -7.43 -24.08
C SER A 309 7.34 -6.48 -22.98
N VAL A 310 8.36 -6.86 -22.25
CA VAL A 310 8.96 -6.07 -21.15
C VAL A 310 10.49 -6.06 -21.27
N SER A 311 11.09 -4.93 -20.92
CA SER A 311 12.55 -4.77 -20.88
C SER A 311 12.99 -3.80 -19.77
#